data_0ea62092eb3b67f923930aa3ada286d6
#
_entry.id   0ea62092eb3b67f923930aa3ada286d6
#
_cell.length_a   1.000
_cell.length_b   1.000
_cell.length_c   1.000
_cell.angle_alpha   90.00
_cell.angle_beta   90.00
_cell.angle_gamma   90.00
#
_symmetry.space_group_name_H-M   'P 1'
#
loop_
_entity.id
_entity.type
_entity.pdbx_description
1 polymer ?
#
loop_
_entity_poly.entity_id
_entity_poly.type
_entity_poly.pdbx_seq_one_letter_code
_entity_poly.pdbx_strand_id
1 'polypeptide(L)'
;MKYRYIIFSLIFSAFLATSMAWSQDKLADSGIMNLKSKEFGRHHEPSVRFDHYLHENILRCRVCHHDFNVFSNRNEGKGSKCSGCHKKKLTKEIPIPLLTAFHKKCIGCHENYINWGRKSGPIMCGFCHK
;
A
#
# COMPACT_ATOMS: atom_id res chain seq x y z
N MET A 1 -54.30 -1.03 18.46
CA MET A 1 -53.15 -0.15 18.78
C MET A 1 -51.82 -0.90 19.06
N LYS A 2 -51.82 -2.09 19.62
CA LYS A 2 -50.59 -2.86 19.99
C LYS A 2 -49.66 -3.22 18.81
N TYR A 3 -50.19 -3.50 17.63
CA TYR A 3 -49.39 -3.85 16.44
C TYR A 3 -48.55 -2.69 15.88
N ARG A 4 -48.95 -1.44 16.06
CA ARG A 4 -48.21 -0.29 15.60
C ARG A 4 -46.84 -0.14 16.27
N TYR A 5 -46.75 -0.43 17.56
CA TYR A 5 -45.50 -0.39 18.32
C TYR A 5 -44.55 -1.54 17.96
N ILE A 6 -45.09 -2.73 17.64
CA ILE A 6 -44.29 -3.88 17.20
C ILE A 6 -43.64 -3.57 15.83
N ILE A 7 -44.41 -3.01 14.90
CA ILE A 7 -43.88 -2.65 13.59
C ILE A 7 -42.79 -1.55 13.68
N PHE A 8 -43.01 -0.52 14.50
CA PHE A 8 -42.01 0.52 14.74
C PHE A 8 -40.73 -0.03 15.38
N SER A 9 -40.86 -0.97 16.36
CA SER A 9 -39.71 -1.60 16.98
C SER A 9 -38.88 -2.44 15.99
N LEU A 10 -39.54 -3.18 15.11
CA LEU A 10 -38.85 -3.99 14.07
C LEU A 10 -38.15 -3.13 13.03
N ILE A 11 -38.78 -2.02 12.58
CA ILE A 11 -38.16 -1.09 11.62
C ILE A 11 -36.94 -0.40 12.26
N PHE A 12 -37.05 0.01 13.53
CA PHE A 12 -35.97 0.67 14.24
C PHE A 12 -34.77 -0.26 14.49
N SER A 13 -35.02 -1.54 14.82
CA SER A 13 -33.95 -2.51 14.97
C SER A 13 -33.27 -2.86 13.64
N ALA A 14 -34.02 -2.92 12.54
CA ALA A 14 -33.46 -3.14 11.21
C ALA A 14 -32.59 -1.95 10.77
N PHE A 15 -32.99 -0.72 11.08
CA PHE A 15 -32.23 0.49 10.76
C PHE A 15 -30.91 0.57 11.55
N LEU A 16 -30.91 0.18 12.83
CA LEU A 16 -29.70 0.10 13.66
C LEU A 16 -28.72 -0.97 13.14
N ALA A 17 -29.23 -2.12 12.69
CA ALA A 17 -28.37 -3.18 12.14
C ALA A 17 -27.69 -2.76 10.84
N THR A 18 -28.38 -2.02 9.96
CA THR A 18 -27.80 -1.53 8.70
C THR A 18 -26.74 -0.44 8.93
N SER A 19 -26.91 0.41 9.94
CA SER A 19 -25.92 1.45 10.25
C SER A 19 -24.60 0.89 10.81
N MET A 20 -24.64 -0.25 11.52
CA MET A 20 -23.43 -0.92 11.98
C MET A 20 -22.66 -1.63 10.87
N ALA A 21 -23.35 -2.16 9.85
CA ALA A 21 -22.70 -2.80 8.70
C ALA A 21 -21.89 -1.79 7.84
N TRP A 22 -22.35 -0.56 7.70
CA TRP A 22 -21.65 0.49 6.93
C TRP A 22 -20.39 1.04 7.65
N SER A 23 -20.29 0.82 8.97
CA SER A 23 -19.12 1.28 9.74
C SER A 23 -17.92 0.34 9.61
N GLN A 24 -18.11 -0.92 9.23
CA GLN A 24 -17.04 -1.91 9.14
C GLN A 24 -16.21 -1.80 7.86
N ASP A 25 -16.79 -1.33 6.75
CA ASP A 25 -16.05 -1.19 5.48
C ASP A 25 -15.02 -0.06 5.50
N LYS A 26 -15.18 0.95 6.35
CA LYS A 26 -14.21 2.06 6.47
C LYS A 26 -12.98 1.73 7.32
N LEU A 27 -13.00 0.66 8.13
CA LEU A 27 -11.85 0.24 8.94
C LEU A 27 -10.87 -0.64 8.16
N ALA A 28 -11.23 -1.14 6.99
CA ALA A 28 -10.41 -2.07 6.21
C ALA A 28 -9.32 -1.38 5.38
N ASP A 29 -9.37 -0.07 5.18
CA ASP A 29 -8.38 0.67 4.41
C ASP A 29 -7.43 1.45 5.33
N SER A 30 -6.56 0.73 6.01
CA SER A 30 -5.53 1.34 6.87
C SER A 30 -4.35 1.92 6.08
N GLY A 31 -4.35 1.84 4.75
CA GLY A 31 -3.20 2.20 3.91
C GLY A 31 -1.95 1.34 4.15
N ILE A 32 -2.04 0.36 5.04
CA ILE A 32 -0.93 -0.54 5.37
C ILE A 32 -0.96 -1.74 4.43
N MET A 33 0.12 -1.92 3.69
CA MET A 33 0.30 -3.02 2.75
C MET A 33 1.40 -3.96 3.20
N ASN A 34 1.18 -5.26 3.05
CA ASN A 34 2.25 -6.23 3.18
C ASN A 34 2.90 -6.43 1.82
N LEU A 35 4.12 -5.92 1.66
CA LEU A 35 4.88 -6.06 0.42
C LEU A 35 5.37 -7.48 0.28
N LYS A 36 4.67 -8.25 -0.56
CA LYS A 36 4.95 -9.64 -0.86
C LYS A 36 4.75 -9.87 -2.35
N SER A 37 5.73 -10.43 -3.03
CA SER A 37 5.62 -10.71 -4.45
C SER A 37 5.75 -12.21 -4.74
N LYS A 38 4.85 -12.74 -5.54
CA LYS A 38 4.90 -14.12 -6.03
C LYS A 38 6.14 -14.39 -6.90
N GLU A 39 6.75 -13.35 -7.47
CA GLU A 39 7.98 -13.43 -8.28
C GLU A 39 9.18 -14.01 -7.51
N PHE A 40 9.19 -13.87 -6.18
CA PHE A 40 10.27 -14.43 -5.34
C PHE A 40 10.05 -15.91 -4.99
N GLY A 41 8.87 -16.47 -5.22
CA GLY A 41 8.53 -17.83 -4.78
C GLY A 41 8.47 -17.91 -3.25
N ARG A 42 9.28 -18.81 -2.65
CA ARG A 42 9.39 -18.90 -1.19
C ARG A 42 10.16 -17.69 -0.67
N HIS A 43 9.56 -16.97 0.26
CA HIS A 43 10.20 -15.85 0.95
C HIS A 43 11.08 -16.40 2.07
N HIS A 44 12.32 -15.94 2.15
CA HIS A 44 13.26 -16.26 3.23
C HIS A 44 13.09 -15.28 4.40
N GLU A 45 12.78 -14.02 4.07
CA GLU A 45 12.55 -12.96 5.05
C GLU A 45 11.04 -12.67 5.20
N PRO A 46 10.60 -12.20 6.37
CA PRO A 46 9.23 -11.73 6.57
C PRO A 46 8.85 -10.66 5.55
N SER A 47 7.57 -10.55 5.24
CA SER A 47 7.06 -9.50 4.36
C SER A 47 7.19 -8.14 5.03
N VAL A 48 7.55 -7.12 4.24
CA VAL A 48 7.65 -5.74 4.74
C VAL A 48 6.25 -5.16 4.91
N ARG A 49 5.95 -4.67 6.10
CA ARG A 49 4.76 -3.91 6.39
C ARG A 49 4.97 -2.45 5.99
N PHE A 50 4.31 -2.01 4.94
CA PHE A 50 4.49 -0.70 4.32
C PHE A 50 3.26 0.17 4.55
N ASP A 51 3.45 1.33 5.13
CA ASP A 51 2.41 2.34 5.29
C ASP A 51 2.37 3.25 4.06
N HIS A 52 1.45 2.95 3.15
CA HIS A 52 1.29 3.71 1.92
C HIS A 52 0.77 5.13 2.20
N TYR A 53 -0.17 5.29 3.12
CA TYR A 53 -0.74 6.60 3.45
C TYR A 53 0.29 7.55 4.03
N LEU A 54 1.18 7.07 4.90
CA LEU A 54 2.27 7.90 5.42
C LEU A 54 3.13 8.44 4.26
N HIS A 55 3.44 7.60 3.28
CA HIS A 55 4.30 7.98 2.15
C HIS A 55 3.58 8.91 1.17
N GLU A 56 2.32 8.67 0.83
CA GLU A 56 1.58 9.51 -0.11
C GLU A 56 1.28 10.90 0.44
N ASN A 57 1.18 11.06 1.76
CA ASN A 57 0.99 12.35 2.39
C ASN A 57 2.24 13.25 2.35
N ILE A 58 3.44 12.67 2.18
CA ILE A 58 4.71 13.41 2.18
C ILE A 58 5.44 13.37 0.84
N LEU A 59 5.08 12.46 -0.05
CA LEU A 59 5.75 12.24 -1.33
C LEU A 59 4.75 12.27 -2.48
N ARG A 60 5.22 12.73 -3.64
CA ARG A 60 4.43 12.61 -4.88
C ARG A 60 4.42 11.15 -5.37
N CYS A 61 3.31 10.68 -5.91
CA CYS A 61 3.15 9.31 -6.43
C CYS A 61 4.29 8.85 -7.34
N ARG A 62 4.81 9.75 -8.18
CA ARG A 62 5.91 9.50 -9.12
C ARG A 62 7.25 9.17 -8.47
N VAL A 63 7.44 9.51 -7.20
CA VAL A 63 8.69 9.18 -6.50
C VAL A 63 8.86 7.66 -6.40
N CYS A 64 7.76 6.94 -6.22
CA CYS A 64 7.75 5.47 -6.16
C CYS A 64 7.26 4.87 -7.48
N HIS A 65 6.16 5.38 -8.03
CA HIS A 65 5.54 4.90 -9.27
C HIS A 65 6.11 5.67 -10.47
N HIS A 66 7.31 5.32 -10.90
CA HIS A 66 8.01 6.03 -11.98
C HIS A 66 7.43 5.77 -13.38
N ASP A 67 6.52 4.81 -13.50
CA ASP A 67 5.72 4.54 -14.70
C ASP A 67 4.55 5.52 -14.89
N PHE A 68 4.34 6.41 -13.93
CA PHE A 68 3.40 7.53 -14.06
C PHE A 68 3.91 8.51 -15.12
N ASN A 69 3.35 8.43 -16.31
CA ASN A 69 3.64 9.39 -17.36
C ASN A 69 2.82 10.67 -17.14
N VAL A 70 3.49 11.81 -17.06
CA VAL A 70 2.88 13.14 -16.89
C VAL A 70 1.90 13.48 -18.03
N PHE A 71 2.12 12.88 -19.20
CA PHE A 71 1.37 13.18 -20.43
C PHE A 71 0.35 12.10 -20.81
N SER A 72 0.29 10.99 -20.12
CA SER A 72 -0.70 9.96 -20.43
C SER A 72 -1.66 9.77 -19.26
N ASN A 73 -2.95 9.99 -19.52
CA ASN A 73 -4.06 9.63 -18.64
C ASN A 73 -4.19 8.12 -18.42
N ARG A 74 -3.12 7.36 -18.71
CA ARG A 74 -3.17 5.90 -18.80
C ARG A 74 -3.40 5.21 -17.46
N ASN A 75 -3.16 5.87 -16.33
CA ASN A 75 -3.28 5.24 -15.02
C ASN A 75 -4.14 6.03 -14.03
N GLU A 76 -5.06 6.89 -14.47
CA GLU A 76 -6.08 7.52 -13.61
C GLU A 76 -5.76 7.52 -12.10
N GLY A 77 -4.54 7.89 -11.72
CA GLY A 77 -4.09 7.92 -10.33
C GLY A 77 -3.70 6.57 -9.71
N LYS A 78 -3.59 5.49 -10.48
CA LYS A 78 -3.16 4.17 -9.96
C LYS A 78 -1.78 3.81 -10.48
N GLY A 79 -0.76 3.84 -9.62
CA GLY A 79 0.57 3.33 -9.95
C GLY A 79 0.58 1.81 -10.15
N SER A 80 1.41 1.34 -11.07
CA SER A 80 1.59 -0.11 -11.28
C SER A 80 2.39 -0.75 -10.14
N LYS A 81 2.15 -2.04 -9.90
CA LYS A 81 2.99 -2.81 -8.97
C LYS A 81 4.39 -2.96 -9.56
N CYS A 82 5.44 -2.82 -8.74
CA CYS A 82 6.83 -3.00 -9.17
C CYS A 82 7.05 -4.31 -9.93
N SER A 83 6.41 -5.41 -9.49
CA SER A 83 6.47 -6.73 -10.11
C SER A 83 5.80 -6.82 -11.50
N GLY A 84 5.04 -5.82 -11.90
CA GLY A 84 4.47 -5.75 -13.25
C GLY A 84 5.57 -5.69 -14.31
N CYS A 85 6.60 -4.90 -14.04
CA CYS A 85 7.74 -4.69 -14.92
C CYS A 85 9.02 -5.38 -14.40
N HIS A 86 9.40 -5.15 -13.13
CA HIS A 86 10.58 -5.75 -12.55
C HIS A 86 10.36 -7.23 -12.19
N LYS A 87 11.18 -8.11 -12.75
CA LYS A 87 11.12 -9.55 -12.53
C LYS A 87 12.24 -10.05 -11.62
N LYS A 88 12.19 -11.30 -11.19
CA LYS A 88 13.26 -11.92 -10.39
C LYS A 88 14.59 -11.91 -11.12
N LYS A 89 14.57 -12.15 -12.44
CA LYS A 89 15.76 -12.11 -13.31
C LYS A 89 15.74 -10.85 -14.16
N LEU A 90 16.93 -10.43 -14.54
CA LEU A 90 17.12 -9.33 -15.49
C LEU A 90 16.55 -9.66 -16.86
N THR A 91 15.99 -8.66 -17.53
CA THR A 91 15.71 -8.68 -18.96
C THR A 91 16.51 -7.58 -19.64
N LYS A 92 16.63 -7.64 -20.99
CA LYS A 92 17.32 -6.59 -21.75
C LYS A 92 16.62 -5.24 -21.61
N GLU A 93 15.29 -5.26 -21.56
CA GLU A 93 14.44 -4.08 -21.49
C GLU A 93 14.40 -3.48 -20.08
N ILE A 94 14.50 -4.36 -19.05
CA ILE A 94 14.42 -3.96 -17.64
C ILE A 94 15.61 -4.55 -16.88
N PRO A 95 16.75 -3.83 -16.87
CA PRO A 95 18.00 -4.33 -16.31
C PRO A 95 18.09 -4.21 -14.77
N ILE A 96 16.97 -4.01 -14.09
CA ILE A 96 16.91 -3.92 -12.63
C ILE A 96 15.97 -5.00 -12.09
N PRO A 97 16.49 -6.01 -11.36
CA PRO A 97 15.66 -7.04 -10.76
C PRO A 97 14.71 -6.47 -9.71
N LEU A 98 13.60 -7.14 -9.48
CA LEU A 98 12.57 -6.71 -8.53
C LEU A 98 13.13 -6.47 -7.11
N LEU A 99 14.00 -7.36 -6.61
CA LEU A 99 14.63 -7.18 -5.31
C LEU A 99 15.43 -5.88 -5.22
N THR A 100 16.24 -5.64 -6.23
CA THR A 100 17.04 -4.41 -6.32
C THR A 100 16.15 -3.17 -6.47
N ALA A 101 15.06 -3.28 -7.22
CA ALA A 101 14.11 -2.16 -7.40
C ALA A 101 13.50 -1.74 -6.06
N PHE A 102 13.03 -2.68 -5.23
CA PHE A 102 12.53 -2.38 -3.89
C PHE A 102 13.62 -1.76 -3.01
N HIS A 103 14.77 -2.40 -2.87
CA HIS A 103 15.82 -1.92 -1.97
C HIS A 103 16.35 -0.53 -2.38
N LYS A 104 16.61 -0.30 -3.66
CA LYS A 104 17.03 1.02 -4.15
C LYS A 104 15.99 2.09 -3.88
N LYS A 105 14.69 1.80 -4.05
CA LYS A 105 13.64 2.79 -3.79
C LYS A 105 13.48 3.08 -2.30
N CYS A 106 13.39 2.06 -1.46
CA CYS A 106 13.17 2.24 -0.04
C CYS A 106 14.43 2.74 0.68
N ILE A 107 15.50 1.94 0.66
CA ILE A 107 16.74 2.23 1.39
C ILE A 107 17.39 3.49 0.83
N GLY A 108 17.55 3.60 -0.48
CA GLY A 108 18.21 4.76 -1.09
C GLY A 108 17.49 6.09 -0.82
N CYS A 109 16.15 6.09 -0.77
CA CYS A 109 15.39 7.27 -0.37
C CYS A 109 15.60 7.59 1.11
N HIS A 110 15.51 6.59 2.00
CA HIS A 110 15.68 6.78 3.43
C HIS A 110 17.09 7.26 3.77
N GLU A 111 18.13 6.71 3.15
CA GLU A 111 19.52 7.15 3.30
C GLU A 111 19.70 8.62 2.86
N ASN A 112 19.13 9.01 1.72
CA ASN A 112 19.19 10.40 1.28
C ASN A 112 18.54 11.37 2.28
N TYR A 113 17.39 10.99 2.86
CA TYR A 113 16.74 11.82 3.89
C TYR A 113 17.61 11.95 5.14
N ILE A 114 18.26 10.87 5.57
CA ILE A 114 19.22 10.91 6.71
C ILE A 114 20.39 11.82 6.37
N ASN A 115 20.97 11.70 5.18
CA ASN A 115 22.08 12.52 4.72
C ASN A 115 21.74 14.01 4.65
N TRP A 116 20.46 14.35 4.45
CA TRP A 116 19.96 15.73 4.50
C TRP A 116 19.56 16.17 5.91
N GLY A 117 19.88 15.41 6.95
CA GLY A 117 19.53 15.71 8.34
C GLY A 117 18.02 15.63 8.63
N ARG A 118 17.25 14.91 7.82
CA ARG A 118 15.80 14.77 7.99
C ARG A 118 15.44 13.45 8.66
N LYS A 119 14.31 13.43 9.36
CA LYS A 119 13.72 12.17 9.84
C LYS A 119 13.39 11.28 8.67
N SER A 120 13.70 10.00 8.79
CA SER A 120 13.51 9.01 7.74
C SER A 120 13.00 7.68 8.30
N GLY A 121 12.60 6.79 7.40
CA GLY A 121 12.29 5.40 7.71
C GLY A 121 13.54 4.55 7.91
N PRO A 122 13.36 3.25 8.20
CA PRO A 122 14.44 2.33 8.47
C PRO A 122 15.29 2.03 7.22
N ILE A 123 16.58 1.75 7.48
CA ILE A 123 17.55 1.33 6.44
C ILE A 123 18.15 -0.05 6.71
N MET A 124 17.92 -0.63 7.90
CA MET A 124 18.45 -1.92 8.30
C MET A 124 17.45 -3.04 8.04
N CYS A 125 17.93 -4.21 7.62
CA CYS A 125 17.11 -5.36 7.23
C CYS A 125 16.02 -5.72 8.26
N GLY A 126 16.38 -5.93 9.51
CA GLY A 126 15.47 -6.35 10.58
C GLY A 126 14.47 -5.28 11.04
N PHE A 127 14.62 -4.03 10.62
CA PHE A 127 13.62 -2.99 10.89
C PHE A 127 12.54 -2.92 9.81
N CYS A 128 12.82 -3.43 8.62
CA CYS A 128 11.87 -3.57 7.52
C CYS A 128 11.20 -4.94 7.52
N HIS A 129 12.00 -6.00 7.70
CA HIS A 129 11.55 -7.39 7.72
C HIS A 129 11.36 -7.83 9.18
N LYS A 130 10.09 -7.74 9.66
CA LYS A 130 9.70 -8.05 11.05
C LYS A 130 8.72 -9.21 11.09
#